data_007946f3d78c1e2345f193319d536f95
#
_entry.id   007946f3d78c1e2345f193319d536f95
#
_cell.length_a   1.000
_cell.length_b   1.000
_cell.length_c   1.000
_cell.angle_alpha   90.00
_cell.angle_beta   90.00
_cell.angle_gamma   90.00
#
_symmetry.space_group_name_H-M   'P 1'
#
loop_
_entity.id
_entity.type
_entity.pdbx_description
1 polymer ?
#
loop_
_entity_poly.entity_id
_entity_poly.type
_entity_poly.pdbx_seq_one_letter_code
_entity_poly.pdbx_strand_id
1 'polypeptide(L)'
;MSSTAAAMCANADLRDLQVLVVEDSWHVANALKSLLEELSVKVAGPAATPAEAERLLALRKPDVAIVDINLKGEMAYGLIDRLNERGVRVVVISGYAVPQVAQCKVAAVLQKPFSAKALLAILRQAIPASEAR
;
A
#
# COMPACT_ATOMS: atom_id res chain seq x y z
N MET A 1 6.94 -22.61 -22.10
CA MET A 1 7.16 -21.28 -21.54
C MET A 1 8.13 -21.34 -20.37
N SER A 2 9.08 -20.49 -20.38
CA SER A 2 10.09 -20.49 -19.33
C SER A 2 9.58 -19.80 -18.08
N SER A 3 10.19 -20.15 -16.95
CA SER A 3 9.90 -19.47 -15.69
C SER A 3 10.27 -17.99 -15.75
N THR A 4 11.20 -17.61 -16.60
CA THR A 4 11.60 -16.22 -16.78
C THR A 4 10.44 -15.39 -17.32
N ALA A 5 9.71 -15.90 -18.29
CA ALA A 5 8.55 -15.19 -18.84
C ALA A 5 7.47 -15.04 -17.79
N ALA A 6 7.25 -16.08 -16.99
CA ALA A 6 6.25 -16.00 -15.91
C ALA A 6 6.66 -14.96 -14.86
N ALA A 7 7.96 -14.92 -14.53
CA ALA A 7 8.45 -13.93 -13.56
C ALA A 7 8.31 -12.50 -14.11
N MET A 8 8.58 -12.32 -15.40
CA MET A 8 8.43 -11.02 -16.03
C MET A 8 6.97 -10.56 -16.02
N CYS A 9 6.06 -11.47 -16.30
CA CYS A 9 4.63 -11.15 -16.23
C CYS A 9 4.22 -10.75 -14.83
N ALA A 10 4.72 -11.47 -13.83
CA ALA A 10 4.42 -11.14 -12.44
C ALA A 10 4.92 -9.75 -12.07
N ASN A 11 6.13 -9.38 -12.55
CA ASN A 11 6.67 -8.04 -12.29
C ASN A 11 5.92 -6.98 -13.10
N ALA A 12 5.49 -7.33 -14.31
CA ALA A 12 4.74 -6.41 -15.16
C ALA A 12 3.40 -6.02 -14.53
N ASP A 13 2.80 -6.93 -13.74
CA ASP A 13 1.55 -6.64 -13.07
C ASP A 13 1.66 -5.45 -12.12
N LEU A 14 2.85 -5.21 -11.59
CA LEU A 14 3.08 -4.10 -10.67
C LEU A 14 3.70 -2.88 -11.34
N ARG A 15 4.12 -3.02 -12.59
CA ARG A 15 4.77 -1.93 -13.30
C ARG A 15 3.78 -0.77 -13.47
N ASP A 16 4.26 0.42 -13.18
CA ASP A 16 3.48 1.65 -13.28
C ASP A 16 2.29 1.72 -12.31
N LEU A 17 2.18 0.73 -11.41
CA LEU A 17 1.22 0.81 -10.34
C LEU A 17 1.55 2.02 -9.48
N GLN A 18 0.54 2.78 -9.09
CA GLN A 18 0.73 3.97 -8.26
C GLN A 18 0.31 3.66 -6.85
N VAL A 19 1.25 3.81 -5.92
CA VAL A 19 1.03 3.48 -4.51
C VAL A 19 1.28 4.71 -3.66
N LEU A 20 0.30 5.04 -2.85
CA LEU A 20 0.45 6.07 -1.83
C LEU A 20 0.96 5.39 -0.57
N VAL A 21 2.02 5.92 0.02
CA VAL A 21 2.56 5.40 1.27
C VAL A 21 2.26 6.39 2.38
N VAL A 22 1.61 5.92 3.44
CA VAL A 22 1.28 6.74 4.61
C VAL A 22 1.90 6.07 5.84
N GLU A 23 2.97 6.65 6.34
CA GLU A 23 3.75 6.08 7.42
C GLU A 23 4.53 7.19 8.11
N ASP A 24 4.39 7.31 9.43
CA ASP A 24 5.05 8.37 10.16
C ASP A 24 6.49 8.04 10.57
N SER A 25 6.87 6.79 10.56
CA SER A 25 8.26 6.40 10.83
C SER A 25 9.08 6.59 9.57
N TRP A 26 10.03 7.51 9.62
CA TRP A 26 10.89 7.81 8.47
C TRP A 26 11.62 6.57 7.96
N HIS A 27 12.12 5.75 8.89
CA HIS A 27 12.84 4.53 8.51
C HIS A 27 11.94 3.53 7.78
N VAL A 28 10.75 3.32 8.30
CA VAL A 28 9.80 2.39 7.67
C VAL A 28 9.32 2.93 6.33
N ALA A 29 9.02 4.23 6.29
CA ALA A 29 8.55 4.87 5.07
C ALA A 29 9.59 4.77 3.95
N ASN A 30 10.85 5.03 4.27
CA ASN A 30 11.92 4.94 3.27
C ASN A 30 12.16 3.49 2.83
N ALA A 31 12.08 2.55 3.76
CA ALA A 31 12.24 1.14 3.41
C ALA A 31 11.14 0.69 2.45
N LEU A 32 9.91 1.09 2.73
CA LEU A 32 8.77 0.80 1.85
C LEU A 32 8.98 1.41 0.47
N LYS A 33 9.34 2.68 0.44
CA LYS A 33 9.55 3.38 -0.83
C LYS A 33 10.62 2.69 -1.66
N SER A 34 11.73 2.33 -1.04
CA SER A 34 12.82 1.67 -1.74
C SER A 34 12.40 0.32 -2.30
N LEU A 35 11.70 -0.48 -1.51
CA LEU A 35 11.22 -1.78 -1.96
C LEU A 35 10.24 -1.64 -3.12
N LEU A 36 9.33 -0.68 -3.04
CA LEU A 36 8.34 -0.46 -4.09
C LEU A 36 9.00 0.00 -5.38
N GLU A 37 9.98 0.88 -5.27
CA GLU A 37 10.70 1.37 -6.45
C GLU A 37 11.48 0.25 -7.13
N GLU A 38 12.02 -0.68 -6.35
CA GLU A 38 12.68 -1.86 -6.93
C GLU A 38 11.70 -2.73 -7.72
N LEU A 39 10.43 -2.67 -7.39
CA LEU A 39 9.38 -3.41 -8.10
C LEU A 39 8.81 -2.62 -9.28
N SER A 40 9.39 -1.48 -9.60
CA SER A 40 8.93 -0.57 -10.66
C SER A 40 7.58 0.06 -10.35
N VAL A 41 7.26 0.17 -9.07
CA VAL A 41 6.04 0.80 -8.59
C VAL A 41 6.31 2.30 -8.42
N LYS A 42 5.36 3.12 -8.82
CA LYS A 42 5.45 4.56 -8.62
C LYS A 42 4.91 4.91 -7.25
N VAL A 43 5.70 5.62 -6.47
CA VAL A 43 5.37 5.94 -5.08
C VAL A 43 4.98 7.39 -4.95
N ALA A 44 3.83 7.64 -4.34
CA ALA A 44 3.41 8.95 -3.91
C ALA A 44 3.68 9.05 -2.40
N GLY A 45 4.24 10.14 -1.97
CA GLY A 45 4.64 10.31 -0.58
C GLY A 45 6.08 9.88 -0.36
N PRO A 46 6.45 9.44 0.84
CA PRO A 46 5.57 9.10 1.96
C PRO A 46 4.89 10.30 2.59
N ALA A 47 3.68 10.10 3.05
CA ALA A 47 2.96 11.06 3.87
C ALA A 47 3.06 10.61 5.32
N ALA A 48 3.36 11.54 6.21
CA ALA A 48 3.51 11.22 7.63
C ALA A 48 2.21 11.40 8.41
N THR A 49 1.24 12.09 7.83
CA THR A 49 -0.03 12.39 8.49
C THR A 49 -1.19 12.16 7.54
N PRO A 50 -2.40 11.96 8.05
CA PRO A 50 -3.58 11.87 7.20
C PRO A 50 -3.77 13.12 6.33
N ALA A 51 -3.48 14.30 6.85
CA ALA A 51 -3.64 15.54 6.09
C ALA A 51 -2.73 15.58 4.88
N GLU A 52 -1.47 15.16 5.04
CA GLU A 52 -0.55 15.09 3.91
C GLU A 52 -1.01 14.06 2.88
N ALA A 53 -1.51 12.92 3.37
CA ALA A 53 -2.02 11.89 2.49
C ALA A 53 -3.18 12.41 1.65
N GLU A 54 -4.07 13.17 2.26
CA GLU A 54 -5.22 13.72 1.54
C GLU A 54 -4.81 14.76 0.51
N ARG A 55 -3.77 15.52 0.80
CA ARG A 55 -3.26 16.46 -0.20
C ARG A 55 -2.71 15.72 -1.43
N LEU A 56 -1.99 14.64 -1.20
CA LEU A 56 -1.46 13.83 -2.30
C LEU A 56 -2.59 13.16 -3.07
N LEU A 57 -3.60 12.68 -2.36
CA LEU A 57 -4.76 12.05 -2.95
C LEU A 57 -5.53 13.02 -3.86
N ALA A 58 -5.58 14.30 -3.48
CA ALA A 58 -6.24 15.31 -4.30
C ALA A 58 -5.50 15.57 -5.61
N LEU A 59 -4.18 15.39 -5.62
CA LEU A 59 -3.37 15.62 -6.82
C LEU A 59 -3.49 14.46 -7.80
N ARG A 60 -3.54 13.25 -7.30
CA ARG A 60 -3.59 12.06 -8.15
C ARG A 60 -4.14 10.87 -7.36
N LYS A 61 -5.10 10.18 -7.95
CA LYS A 61 -5.65 8.98 -7.33
C LYS A 61 -4.65 7.83 -7.49
N PRO A 62 -4.20 7.22 -6.38
CA PRO A 62 -3.36 6.03 -6.46
C PRO A 62 -4.20 4.79 -6.72
N ASP A 63 -3.56 3.72 -7.15
CA ASP A 63 -4.23 2.43 -7.30
C ASP A 63 -4.37 1.74 -5.95
N VAL A 64 -3.35 1.87 -5.11
CA VAL A 64 -3.28 1.24 -3.80
C VAL A 64 -2.69 2.24 -2.82
N ALA A 65 -3.15 2.21 -1.58
CA ALA A 65 -2.54 2.96 -0.50
C ALA A 65 -2.05 1.98 0.56
N ILE A 66 -0.80 2.15 0.97
CA ILE A 66 -0.24 1.39 2.09
C ILE A 66 -0.24 2.34 3.28
N VAL A 67 -1.03 2.02 4.30
CA VAL A 67 -1.31 2.94 5.40
C VAL A 67 -0.95 2.29 6.73
N ASP A 68 -0.11 2.96 7.52
CA ASP A 68 0.10 2.57 8.91
C ASP A 68 -1.17 2.94 9.67
N ILE A 69 -1.73 1.99 10.39
CA ILE A 69 -2.99 2.21 11.08
C ILE A 69 -2.84 3.19 12.25
N ASN A 70 -1.65 3.30 12.80
CA ASN A 70 -1.38 4.21 13.91
C ASN A 70 -0.32 5.23 13.50
N LEU A 71 -0.74 6.46 13.25
CA LEU A 71 0.14 7.56 12.83
C LEU A 71 0.35 8.51 14.01
N LYS A 72 1.44 8.29 14.77
CA LYS A 72 1.78 9.12 15.94
C LYS A 72 0.63 9.21 16.95
N GLY A 73 0.03 8.05 17.24
CA GLY A 73 -1.09 8.01 18.18
C GLY A 73 -2.43 8.35 17.57
N GLU A 74 -2.45 8.77 16.31
CA GLU A 74 -3.70 9.07 15.61
C GLU A 74 -4.06 7.87 14.72
N MET A 75 -5.25 7.36 14.90
CA MET A 75 -5.67 6.20 14.11
C MET A 75 -6.09 6.64 12.70
N ALA A 76 -5.77 5.81 11.74
CA ALA A 76 -5.96 6.16 10.32
C ALA A 76 -7.33 5.75 9.77
N TYR A 77 -8.31 5.44 10.62
CA TYR A 77 -9.60 4.93 10.15
C TYR A 77 -10.34 5.90 9.24
N GLY A 78 -10.32 7.18 9.58
CA GLY A 78 -10.97 8.19 8.75
C GLY A 78 -10.35 8.29 7.37
N LEU A 79 -9.04 8.20 7.30
CA LEU A 79 -8.32 8.20 6.03
C LEU A 79 -8.69 6.96 5.22
N ILE A 80 -8.76 5.80 5.87
CA ILE A 80 -9.14 4.55 5.20
C ILE A 80 -10.53 4.69 4.58
N ASP A 81 -11.47 5.26 5.32
CA ASP A 81 -12.82 5.47 4.79
C ASP A 81 -12.80 6.36 3.55
N ARG A 82 -12.03 7.45 3.58
CA ARG A 82 -11.93 8.35 2.43
C ARG A 82 -11.29 7.68 1.22
N LEU A 83 -10.27 6.85 1.46
CA LEU A 83 -9.64 6.10 0.39
C LEU A 83 -10.62 5.12 -0.25
N ASN A 84 -11.39 4.42 0.59
CA ASN A 84 -12.42 3.50 0.10
C ASN A 84 -13.47 4.22 -0.74
N GLU A 85 -13.90 5.41 -0.30
CA GLU A 85 -14.88 6.21 -1.02
C GLU A 85 -14.39 6.60 -2.41
N ARG A 86 -13.09 6.74 -2.56
CA ARG A 86 -12.48 7.09 -3.85
C ARG A 86 -12.09 5.87 -4.68
N GLY A 87 -12.39 4.69 -4.20
CA GLY A 87 -12.07 3.47 -4.92
C GLY A 87 -10.60 3.06 -4.86
N VAL A 88 -9.86 3.59 -3.91
CA VAL A 88 -8.46 3.21 -3.69
C VAL A 88 -8.42 1.97 -2.80
N ARG A 89 -7.68 0.96 -3.21
CA ARG A 89 -7.50 -0.23 -2.39
C ARG A 89 -6.52 0.06 -1.28
N VAL A 90 -6.84 -0.39 -0.08
CA VAL A 90 -6.04 -0.07 1.10
C VAL A 90 -5.37 -1.33 1.63
N VAL A 91 -4.05 -1.24 1.83
CA VAL A 91 -3.27 -2.22 2.56
C VAL A 91 -2.86 -1.56 3.86
N VAL A 92 -3.22 -2.18 4.98
CA VAL A 92 -2.89 -1.63 6.28
C VAL A 92 -1.63 -2.30 6.81
N ILE A 93 -0.71 -1.48 7.32
CA ILE A 93 0.46 -1.97 8.05
C ILE A 93 0.16 -1.79 9.53
N SER A 94 0.45 -2.80 10.34
CA SER A 94 0.21 -2.73 11.76
C SER A 94 1.23 -3.54 12.54
N GLY A 95 1.65 -3.02 13.69
CA GLY A 95 2.45 -3.77 14.64
C GLY A 95 1.60 -4.60 15.59
N TYR A 96 0.28 -4.42 15.52
CA TYR A 96 -0.67 -5.10 16.39
C TYR A 96 -1.75 -5.75 15.55
N ALA A 97 -2.55 -6.60 16.19
CA ALA A 97 -3.71 -7.16 15.53
C ALA A 97 -4.69 -6.04 15.15
N VAL A 98 -5.16 -6.07 13.92
CA VAL A 98 -6.11 -5.08 13.44
C VAL A 98 -7.51 -5.52 13.81
N PRO A 99 -8.34 -4.62 14.37
CA PRO A 99 -9.72 -4.97 14.70
C PRO A 99 -10.46 -5.51 13.48
N GLN A 100 -11.31 -6.50 13.71
CA GLN A 100 -12.04 -7.15 12.62
C GLN A 100 -12.88 -6.17 11.80
N VAL A 101 -13.45 -5.18 12.46
CA VAL A 101 -14.24 -4.16 11.76
C VAL A 101 -13.37 -3.41 10.75
N ALA A 102 -12.14 -3.09 11.14
CA ALA A 102 -11.22 -2.40 10.23
C ALA A 102 -10.76 -3.32 9.11
N GLN A 103 -10.61 -4.61 9.38
CA GLN A 103 -10.21 -5.58 8.36
C GLN A 103 -11.21 -5.67 7.21
N CYS A 104 -12.48 -5.44 7.50
CA CYS A 104 -13.52 -5.48 6.46
C CYS A 104 -13.39 -4.34 5.45
N LYS A 105 -12.67 -3.29 5.81
CA LYS A 105 -12.56 -2.09 4.98
C LYS A 105 -11.26 -2.04 4.17
N VAL A 106 -10.42 -3.05 4.29
CA VAL A 106 -9.12 -3.05 3.64
C VAL A 106 -8.95 -4.28 2.77
N ALA A 107 -8.12 -4.14 1.75
CA ALA A 107 -7.83 -5.25 0.83
C ALA A 107 -6.92 -6.28 1.48
N ALA A 108 -6.02 -5.84 2.35
CA ALA A 108 -5.09 -6.73 3.03
C ALA A 108 -4.47 -6.05 4.24
N VAL A 109 -3.91 -6.86 5.12
CA VAL A 109 -3.19 -6.39 6.31
C VAL A 109 -1.79 -6.97 6.28
N LEU A 110 -0.80 -6.11 6.45
CA LEU A 110 0.61 -6.49 6.51
C LEU A 110 1.11 -6.20 7.91
N GLN A 111 1.52 -7.24 8.61
CA GLN A 111 1.97 -7.09 10.00
C GLN A 111 3.47 -6.81 10.06
N LYS A 112 3.87 -5.89 10.91
CA LYS A 112 5.27 -5.56 11.16
C LYS A 112 5.88 -6.62 12.08
N PRO A 113 7.15 -6.96 11.91
CA PRO A 113 8.01 -6.61 10.78
C PRO A 113 7.65 -7.43 9.54
N PHE A 114 7.90 -6.87 8.36
CA PHE A 114 7.58 -7.56 7.12
C PHE A 114 8.80 -7.65 6.21
N SER A 115 8.79 -8.63 5.31
CA SER A 115 9.84 -8.80 4.31
C SER A 115 9.39 -8.26 2.97
N ALA A 116 10.34 -8.10 2.05
CA ALA A 116 10.01 -7.71 0.68
C ALA A 116 9.08 -8.73 0.02
N LYS A 117 9.30 -10.01 0.32
CA LYS A 117 8.47 -11.08 -0.22
C LYS A 117 7.03 -10.96 0.28
N ALA A 118 6.86 -10.67 1.57
CA ALA A 118 5.53 -10.48 2.15
C ALA A 118 4.83 -9.26 1.53
N LEU A 119 5.56 -8.18 1.34
CA LEU A 119 5.01 -6.98 0.73
C LEU A 119 4.55 -7.26 -0.70
N LEU A 120 5.37 -7.96 -1.48
CA LEU A 120 5.01 -8.30 -2.85
C LEU A 120 3.74 -9.16 -2.89
N ALA A 121 3.66 -10.16 -2.03
CA ALA A 121 2.50 -11.04 -1.98
C ALA A 121 1.24 -10.27 -1.64
N ILE A 122 1.34 -9.35 -0.68
CA ILE A 122 0.21 -8.52 -0.26
C ILE A 122 -0.23 -7.59 -1.38
N LEU A 123 0.70 -7.00 -2.11
CA LEU A 123 0.35 -6.13 -3.23
C LEU A 123 -0.41 -6.88 -4.31
N ARG A 124 0.05 -8.08 -4.63
CA ARG A 124 -0.65 -8.91 -5.61
C ARG A 124 -2.04 -9.31 -5.15
N GLN A 125 -2.19 -9.55 -3.87
CA GLN A 125 -3.48 -9.87 -3.28
C GLN A 125 -4.43 -8.67 -3.34
N ALA A 126 -3.89 -7.47 -3.18
CA ALA A 126 -4.68 -6.23 -3.18
C ALA A 126 -5.14 -5.84 -4.58
N ILE A 127 -4.50 -6.34 -5.62
CA ILE A 127 -4.84 -6.00 -7.01
C ILE A 127 -5.59 -7.15 -7.65
N PRO A 128 -6.87 -6.96 -8.03
CA PRO A 128 -7.61 -8.02 -8.71
C PRO A 128 -6.95 -8.36 -10.05
N ALA A 129 -7.07 -9.62 -10.46
CA ALA A 129 -6.51 -10.07 -11.71
C ALA A 129 -7.01 -9.26 -12.90
N SER A 130 -8.26 -8.79 -12.85
CA SER A 130 -8.85 -8.01 -13.91
C SER A 130 -8.22 -6.64 -14.09
N GLU A 131 -7.50 -6.15 -13.08
CA GLU A 131 -6.82 -4.86 -13.13
C GLU A 131 -5.33 -4.97 -13.38
N ALA A 132 -4.79 -6.18 -13.37
CA ALA A 132 -3.38 -6.39 -13.65
C ALA A 132 -3.10 -6.07 -15.12
N ARG A 133 -1.95 -5.43 -15.38
CA ARG A 133 -1.60 -4.99 -16.75
C ARG A 133 -0.43 -5.79 -17.30
#